data_f719bf491429ac3164aae72c50e77d3e
#
_entry.id   f719bf491429ac3164aae72c50e77d3e
#
_cell.length_a   1.000
_cell.length_b   1.000
_cell.length_c   1.000
_cell.angle_alpha   90.00
_cell.angle_beta   90.00
_cell.angle_gamma   90.00
#
_symmetry.space_group_name_H-M   'P 1'
#
loop_
_entity.id
_entity.type
_entity.pdbx_description
1 polymer ?
#
loop_
_entity_poly.entity_id
_entity_poly.type
_entity_poly.pdbx_seq_one_letter_code
_entity_poly.pdbx_strand_id
1 'polypeptide(L)'
;MTTPIRRVSGGMPGWAKAVSAVVLVLVVFFAGIRLSVLPGLKDLFGTETHDRSGPALLQSIQDISRYDAASGNFQVVVDLEKDTKYLPDAIRGSRTLYVGAGTVDAYVDLGKVGDNDVTVDKDRTKATLRLPHAALGKPALDPDRSYAVSKQRGLLNRLGDLFSDNPNGEQAVQKLAVRHIGDAAKESGLTARAEKNTTGMLQGLLRSLGFKEVRVTFGA
;
A
#
# COMPACT_ATOMS: atom_id res chain seq x y z
N MET A 1 -44.37 90.03 -19.40
CA MET A 1 -43.75 89.59 -18.13
C MET A 1 -43.40 88.12 -18.23
N THR A 2 -42.20 87.83 -18.59
CA THR A 2 -41.68 86.45 -18.80
C THR A 2 -40.74 86.14 -17.69
N THR A 3 -41.07 85.20 -16.79
CA THR A 3 -40.23 84.67 -15.72
C THR A 3 -39.34 83.55 -16.26
N PRO A 4 -38.03 83.58 -16.00
CA PRO A 4 -37.10 82.50 -16.41
C PRO A 4 -37.12 81.31 -15.43
N ILE A 5 -37.24 80.10 -15.94
CA ILE A 5 -37.15 78.84 -15.22
C ILE A 5 -35.67 78.61 -14.92
N ARG A 6 -35.29 78.57 -13.64
CA ARG A 6 -33.95 78.26 -13.14
C ARG A 6 -33.78 76.76 -13.19
N ARG A 7 -32.91 76.26 -14.04
CA ARG A 7 -32.45 74.82 -13.98
C ARG A 7 -31.54 74.63 -12.75
N VAL A 8 -31.98 73.82 -11.85
CA VAL A 8 -31.12 73.34 -10.72
C VAL A 8 -30.34 72.17 -11.27
N SER A 9 -29.06 72.35 -11.52
CA SER A 9 -28.14 71.24 -11.81
C SER A 9 -27.68 70.64 -10.49
N GLY A 10 -28.39 69.63 -10.01
CA GLY A 10 -27.99 68.84 -8.87
C GLY A 10 -26.79 67.92 -9.22
N GLY A 11 -25.56 68.43 -9.04
CA GLY A 11 -24.39 67.60 -9.14
C GLY A 11 -24.34 66.63 -7.96
N MET A 12 -24.21 65.31 -8.22
CA MET A 12 -24.07 64.31 -7.18
C MET A 12 -22.85 64.65 -6.30
N PRO A 13 -22.95 64.54 -4.96
CA PRO A 13 -21.87 64.82 -4.03
C PRO A 13 -20.68 63.86 -4.30
N GLY A 14 -19.45 64.36 -4.11
CA GLY A 14 -18.21 63.62 -4.47
C GLY A 14 -18.12 62.19 -3.92
N TRP A 15 -18.65 61.98 -2.71
CA TRP A 15 -18.69 60.63 -2.10
C TRP A 15 -19.61 59.69 -2.82
N ALA A 16 -20.74 60.13 -3.39
CA ALA A 16 -21.68 59.30 -4.20
C ALA A 16 -21.03 58.86 -5.50
N LYS A 17 -20.17 59.69 -6.12
CA LYS A 17 -19.38 59.30 -7.32
C LYS A 17 -18.33 58.28 -6.98
N ALA A 18 -17.69 58.39 -5.80
CA ALA A 18 -16.72 57.38 -5.32
C ALA A 18 -17.41 56.04 -5.03
N VAL A 19 -18.56 56.06 -4.37
CA VAL A 19 -19.33 54.83 -4.08
C VAL A 19 -19.82 54.16 -5.40
N SER A 20 -20.34 54.95 -6.35
CA SER A 20 -20.80 54.41 -7.63
C SER A 20 -19.61 53.81 -8.44
N ALA A 21 -18.42 54.40 -8.40
CA ALA A 21 -17.22 53.87 -9.03
C ALA A 21 -16.80 52.51 -8.42
N VAL A 22 -16.82 52.43 -7.10
CA VAL A 22 -16.49 51.17 -6.38
C VAL A 22 -17.52 50.06 -6.72
N VAL A 23 -18.82 50.38 -6.70
CA VAL A 23 -19.88 49.44 -7.06
C VAL A 23 -19.73 48.96 -8.52
N LEU A 24 -19.40 49.87 -9.44
CA LEU A 24 -19.20 49.53 -10.84
C LEU A 24 -17.98 48.59 -11.02
N VAL A 25 -16.88 48.86 -10.32
CA VAL A 25 -15.70 47.96 -10.33
C VAL A 25 -16.05 46.59 -9.77
N LEU A 26 -16.80 46.52 -8.68
CA LEU A 26 -17.25 45.24 -8.11
C LEU A 26 -18.18 44.48 -9.07
N VAL A 27 -19.13 45.17 -9.70
CA VAL A 27 -20.04 44.55 -10.70
C VAL A 27 -19.26 44.01 -11.90
N VAL A 28 -18.30 44.77 -12.42
CA VAL A 28 -17.44 44.33 -13.54
C VAL A 28 -16.55 43.14 -13.10
N PHE A 29 -16.03 43.19 -11.88
CA PHE A 29 -15.23 42.08 -11.31
C PHE A 29 -16.05 40.79 -11.14
N PHE A 30 -17.25 40.90 -10.56
CA PHE A 30 -18.16 39.76 -10.42
C PHE A 30 -18.73 39.25 -11.75
N ALA A 31 -19.03 40.17 -12.70
CA ALA A 31 -19.44 39.80 -14.04
C ALA A 31 -18.31 39.09 -14.82
N GLY A 32 -17.06 39.54 -14.65
CA GLY A 32 -15.88 38.90 -15.24
C GLY A 32 -15.68 37.47 -14.73
N ILE A 33 -15.93 37.23 -13.43
CA ILE A 33 -15.88 35.90 -12.81
C ILE A 33 -17.00 35.00 -13.39
N ARG A 34 -18.22 35.56 -13.58
CA ARG A 34 -19.36 34.79 -14.10
C ARG A 34 -19.25 34.47 -15.59
N LEU A 35 -18.64 35.32 -16.37
CA LEU A 35 -18.50 35.19 -17.82
C LEU A 35 -17.27 34.40 -18.26
N SER A 36 -16.44 33.92 -17.32
CA SER A 36 -15.20 33.19 -17.62
C SER A 36 -14.26 33.89 -18.61
N VAL A 37 -14.34 35.22 -18.70
CA VAL A 37 -13.56 36.04 -19.64
C VAL A 37 -12.09 36.20 -19.16
N LEU A 38 -11.78 35.76 -17.91
CA LEU A 38 -10.42 35.72 -17.40
C LEU A 38 -9.96 34.25 -17.31
N PRO A 39 -9.38 33.73 -18.41
CA PRO A 39 -8.68 32.43 -18.33
C PRO A 39 -7.48 32.61 -17.40
N GLY A 40 -7.46 31.88 -16.28
CA GLY A 40 -6.35 31.91 -15.32
C GLY A 40 -6.71 32.16 -13.86
N LEU A 41 -7.91 32.74 -13.54
CA LEU A 41 -8.28 32.91 -12.13
C LEU A 41 -8.62 31.60 -11.42
N LYS A 42 -9.02 30.56 -12.15
CA LYS A 42 -9.18 29.21 -11.57
C LYS A 42 -7.85 28.61 -11.12
N ASP A 43 -6.77 28.94 -11.81
CA ASP A 43 -5.42 28.42 -11.51
C ASP A 43 -4.79 29.16 -10.32
N LEU A 44 -5.24 30.39 -10.01
CA LEU A 44 -4.76 31.17 -8.86
C LEU A 44 -5.29 30.67 -7.49
N PHE A 45 -6.42 29.96 -7.49
CA PHE A 45 -7.05 29.43 -6.26
C PHE A 45 -7.26 27.91 -6.31
N GLY A 46 -6.81 27.26 -7.38
CA GLY A 46 -6.80 25.82 -7.50
C GLY A 46 -5.70 25.20 -6.63
N THR A 47 -6.05 24.19 -5.83
CA THR A 47 -5.06 23.37 -5.14
C THR A 47 -4.46 22.41 -6.16
N GLU A 48 -3.29 22.71 -6.67
CA GLU A 48 -2.56 21.82 -7.57
C GLU A 48 -1.71 20.89 -6.71
N THR A 49 -2.01 19.60 -6.80
CA THR A 49 -1.21 18.56 -6.11
C THR A 49 0.01 18.27 -6.97
N HIS A 50 1.15 18.82 -6.61
CA HIS A 50 2.41 18.47 -7.23
C HIS A 50 3.01 17.26 -6.53
N ASP A 51 3.15 16.16 -7.25
CA ASP A 51 4.01 15.06 -6.84
C ASP A 51 5.47 15.50 -6.99
N ARG A 52 6.14 15.73 -5.86
CA ARG A 52 7.55 16.08 -5.78
C ARG A 52 8.43 14.87 -5.52
N SER A 53 7.89 13.66 -5.69
CA SER A 53 8.66 12.44 -5.59
C SER A 53 9.78 12.48 -6.63
N GLY A 54 11.00 12.29 -6.18
CA GLY A 54 12.13 12.13 -7.10
C GLY A 54 12.01 10.83 -7.90
N PRO A 55 12.77 10.68 -8.99
CA PRO A 55 12.82 9.43 -9.73
C PRO A 55 13.22 8.29 -8.80
N ALA A 56 12.52 7.14 -8.93
CA ALA A 56 12.86 5.95 -8.15
C ALA A 56 14.32 5.57 -8.44
N LEU A 57 15.13 5.48 -7.38
CA LEU A 57 16.50 5.01 -7.51
C LEU A 57 16.50 3.49 -7.58
N LEU A 58 16.86 2.96 -8.73
CA LEU A 58 17.13 1.53 -8.87
C LEU A 58 18.40 1.19 -8.11
N GLN A 59 18.26 0.48 -6.97
CA GLN A 59 19.41 0.05 -6.17
C GLN A 59 20.03 -1.24 -6.67
N SER A 60 19.22 -2.17 -7.17
CA SER A 60 19.72 -3.41 -7.76
C SER A 60 18.67 -4.05 -8.67
N ILE A 61 19.14 -4.76 -9.69
CA ILE A 61 18.34 -5.70 -10.47
C ILE A 61 18.90 -7.09 -10.15
N GLN A 62 18.00 -8.04 -9.88
CA GLN A 62 18.36 -9.43 -9.67
C GLN A 62 17.48 -10.30 -10.55
N ASP A 63 18.09 -11.20 -11.31
CA ASP A 63 17.36 -12.21 -12.06
C ASP A 63 16.74 -13.21 -11.12
N ILE A 64 15.44 -13.47 -11.29
CA ILE A 64 14.68 -14.42 -10.48
C ILE A 64 14.05 -15.47 -11.41
N SER A 65 14.51 -16.70 -11.25
CA SER A 65 13.98 -17.86 -12.00
C SER A 65 13.10 -18.74 -11.11
N ARG A 66 12.23 -18.13 -10.33
CA ARG A 66 11.33 -18.84 -9.41
C ARG A 66 9.94 -19.00 -10.00
N TYR A 67 9.33 -20.15 -9.72
CA TYR A 67 7.94 -20.42 -10.03
C TYR A 67 7.11 -20.35 -8.75
N ASP A 68 6.28 -19.30 -8.61
CA ASP A 68 5.35 -19.14 -7.49
C ASP A 68 4.16 -20.08 -7.72
N ALA A 69 4.16 -21.22 -7.03
CA ALA A 69 3.28 -22.35 -7.32
C ALA A 69 2.05 -22.40 -6.40
N ALA A 70 2.08 -21.73 -5.26
CA ALA A 70 0.96 -21.62 -4.33
C ALA A 70 1.04 -20.30 -3.57
N SER A 71 -0.11 -19.79 -3.16
CA SER A 71 -0.23 -18.58 -2.32
C SER A 71 -1.23 -18.83 -1.20
N GLY A 72 -0.93 -18.36 0.01
CA GLY A 72 -1.79 -18.45 1.18
C GLY A 72 -2.13 -17.08 1.73
N ASN A 73 -3.42 -16.85 2.04
CA ASN A 73 -3.88 -15.68 2.76
C ASN A 73 -4.06 -16.05 4.23
N PHE A 74 -3.44 -15.24 5.10
CA PHE A 74 -3.43 -15.47 6.55
C PHE A 74 -3.99 -14.25 7.28
N GLN A 75 -4.67 -14.52 8.38
CA GLN A 75 -5.11 -13.48 9.30
C GLN A 75 -4.71 -13.89 10.70
N VAL A 76 -4.07 -12.99 11.42
CA VAL A 76 -3.56 -13.22 12.77
C VAL A 76 -4.04 -12.11 13.70
N VAL A 77 -4.24 -12.47 14.96
CA VAL A 77 -4.54 -11.51 16.02
C VAL A 77 -3.30 -11.37 16.89
N VAL A 78 -2.80 -10.17 17.02
CA VAL A 78 -1.67 -9.81 17.87
C VAL A 78 -2.19 -9.06 19.07
N ASP A 79 -1.89 -9.56 20.25
CA ASP A 79 -2.16 -8.88 21.52
C ASP A 79 -0.80 -8.50 22.13
N LEU A 80 -0.44 -7.24 21.98
CA LEU A 80 0.84 -6.73 22.46
C LEU A 80 0.61 -5.87 23.69
N GLU A 81 1.12 -6.33 24.82
CA GLU A 81 1.17 -5.58 26.07
C GLU A 81 2.61 -5.14 26.36
N LYS A 82 2.78 -3.87 26.71
CA LYS A 82 4.05 -3.29 27.14
C LYS A 82 3.88 -2.82 28.57
N ASP A 83 4.52 -3.50 29.50
CA ASP A 83 4.55 -3.14 30.91
C ASP A 83 5.82 -2.35 31.27
N THR A 84 5.64 -1.35 32.13
CA THR A 84 6.76 -0.63 32.74
C THR A 84 6.93 -1.13 34.16
N LYS A 85 8.07 -1.78 34.46
CA LYS A 85 8.39 -2.28 35.80
C LYS A 85 8.35 -1.13 36.81
N TYR A 86 7.85 -1.39 38.01
CA TYR A 86 7.81 -0.49 39.19
C TYR A 86 6.73 0.60 39.20
N LEU A 87 5.71 0.57 38.33
CA LEU A 87 4.59 1.49 38.40
C LEU A 87 3.26 0.76 38.71
N PRO A 88 2.29 1.39 39.40
CA PRO A 88 0.97 0.81 39.62
C PRO A 88 0.21 0.55 38.31
N ASP A 89 -0.62 -0.50 38.27
CA ASP A 89 -1.32 -0.95 37.05
C ASP A 89 -2.17 0.13 36.37
N ALA A 90 -2.75 1.05 37.14
CA ALA A 90 -3.55 2.16 36.61
C ALA A 90 -2.74 3.20 35.80
N ILE A 91 -1.41 3.22 35.98
CA ILE A 91 -0.48 4.18 35.37
C ILE A 91 0.41 3.47 34.34
N ARG A 92 0.45 2.14 34.40
CA ARG A 92 1.34 1.24 33.70
C ARG A 92 0.77 0.84 32.34
N GLY A 93 1.67 0.65 31.39
CA GLY A 93 1.45 -0.17 30.22
C GLY A 93 0.63 0.44 29.09
N SER A 94 0.87 -0.10 27.92
CA SER A 94 -0.02 0.04 26.77
C SER A 94 -0.35 -1.34 26.23
N ARG A 95 -1.62 -1.62 26.01
CA ARG A 95 -2.08 -2.85 25.36
C ARG A 95 -2.67 -2.50 24.00
N THR A 96 -2.19 -3.20 22.98
CA THR A 96 -2.66 -3.02 21.60
C THR A 96 -3.13 -4.36 21.07
N LEU A 97 -4.39 -4.45 20.72
CA LEU A 97 -4.96 -5.57 20.00
C LEU A 97 -5.02 -5.21 18.53
N TYR A 98 -4.34 -5.99 17.70
CA TYR A 98 -4.16 -5.73 16.29
C TYR A 98 -4.52 -6.96 15.46
N VAL A 99 -5.31 -6.77 14.41
CA VAL A 99 -5.60 -7.78 13.40
C VAL A 99 -4.67 -7.52 12.21
N GLY A 100 -3.78 -8.47 11.94
CA GLY A 100 -2.89 -8.46 10.79
C GLY A 100 -3.37 -9.45 9.73
N ALA A 101 -3.64 -8.98 8.53
CA ALA A 101 -3.89 -9.80 7.36
C ALA A 101 -2.70 -9.74 6.41
N GLY A 102 -2.39 -10.83 5.75
CA GLY A 102 -1.26 -10.86 4.83
C GLY A 102 -1.22 -12.11 3.97
N THR A 103 -0.27 -12.12 3.04
CA THR A 103 -0.10 -13.19 2.05
C THR A 103 1.31 -13.75 2.15
N VAL A 104 1.43 -15.06 1.95
CA VAL A 104 2.71 -15.75 1.81
C VAL A 104 2.64 -16.64 0.57
N ASP A 105 3.61 -16.47 -0.32
CA ASP A 105 3.75 -17.31 -1.50
C ASP A 105 4.71 -18.47 -1.21
N ALA A 106 4.46 -19.61 -1.85
CA ALA A 106 5.39 -20.73 -1.88
C ALA A 106 5.85 -20.98 -3.31
N TYR A 107 7.14 -21.07 -3.49
CA TYR A 107 7.77 -21.12 -4.80
C TYR A 107 8.83 -22.22 -4.89
N VAL A 108 9.08 -22.67 -6.12
CA VAL A 108 10.23 -23.51 -6.47
C VAL A 108 11.22 -22.68 -7.27
N ASP A 109 12.48 -22.69 -6.87
CA ASP A 109 13.55 -21.95 -7.55
C ASP A 109 14.08 -22.81 -8.72
N LEU A 110 13.54 -22.55 -9.90
CA LEU A 110 13.94 -23.26 -11.11
C LEU A 110 15.33 -22.83 -11.62
N GLY A 111 15.84 -21.70 -11.19
CA GLY A 111 17.20 -21.26 -11.55
C GLY A 111 18.31 -22.10 -10.94
N LYS A 112 17.98 -22.93 -9.94
CA LYS A 112 18.92 -23.89 -9.34
C LYS A 112 18.96 -25.23 -10.06
N VAL A 113 18.08 -25.45 -11.06
CA VAL A 113 18.04 -26.69 -11.82
C VAL A 113 19.14 -26.67 -12.86
N GLY A 114 20.11 -27.57 -12.74
CA GLY A 114 21.22 -27.71 -13.68
C GLY A 114 20.98 -28.85 -14.67
N ASP A 115 21.92 -28.99 -15.64
CA ASP A 115 21.85 -30.05 -16.66
C ASP A 115 21.82 -31.45 -16.06
N ASN A 116 22.46 -31.67 -14.92
CA ASN A 116 22.48 -32.96 -14.21
C ASN A 116 21.17 -33.29 -13.50
N ASP A 117 20.28 -32.34 -13.34
CA ASP A 117 18.99 -32.52 -12.69
C ASP A 117 17.86 -32.88 -13.67
N VAL A 118 18.19 -32.88 -14.96
CA VAL A 118 17.27 -33.26 -16.05
C VAL A 118 17.85 -34.45 -16.81
N THR A 119 17.12 -35.55 -16.78
CA THR A 119 17.51 -36.76 -17.53
C THR A 119 16.42 -37.10 -18.52
N VAL A 120 16.80 -37.31 -19.77
CA VAL A 120 15.91 -37.69 -20.87
C VAL A 120 16.42 -38.98 -21.47
N ASP A 121 15.52 -39.94 -21.74
CA ASP A 121 15.85 -41.20 -22.40
C ASP A 121 16.23 -41.00 -23.91
N LYS A 122 16.89 -41.98 -24.50
CA LYS A 122 17.36 -41.88 -25.90
C LYS A 122 16.23 -41.68 -26.91
N ASP A 123 15.07 -42.26 -26.62
CA ASP A 123 13.89 -42.20 -27.49
C ASP A 123 13.04 -40.92 -27.20
N ARG A 124 13.46 -40.10 -26.26
CA ARG A 124 12.75 -38.88 -25.83
C ARG A 124 11.31 -39.14 -25.42
N THR A 125 11.06 -40.28 -24.80
CA THR A 125 9.74 -40.70 -24.33
C THR A 125 9.59 -40.50 -22.82
N LYS A 126 10.71 -40.49 -22.09
CA LYS A 126 10.74 -40.36 -20.63
C LYS A 126 11.64 -39.20 -20.19
N ALA A 127 11.15 -38.43 -19.25
CA ALA A 127 11.91 -37.35 -18.59
C ALA A 127 11.85 -37.52 -17.08
N THR A 128 13.00 -37.33 -16.42
CA THR A 128 13.10 -37.25 -14.97
C THR A 128 13.73 -35.93 -14.61
N LEU A 129 13.06 -35.18 -13.71
CA LEU A 129 13.51 -33.88 -13.21
C LEU A 129 13.71 -33.98 -11.71
N ARG A 130 14.83 -33.46 -11.23
CA ARG A 130 15.07 -33.26 -9.81
C ARG A 130 15.07 -31.75 -9.52
N LEU A 131 14.18 -31.33 -8.64
CA LEU A 131 13.97 -29.93 -8.31
C LEU A 131 14.38 -29.66 -6.86
N PRO A 132 14.77 -28.46 -6.52
CA PRO A 132 14.91 -28.08 -5.11
C PRO A 132 13.55 -28.09 -4.42
N HIS A 133 13.55 -28.31 -3.12
CA HIS A 133 12.32 -28.20 -2.33
C HIS A 133 11.71 -26.79 -2.44
N ALA A 134 10.39 -26.75 -2.37
CA ALA A 134 9.68 -25.48 -2.34
C ALA A 134 10.02 -24.67 -1.08
N ALA A 135 10.14 -23.38 -1.24
CA ALA A 135 10.43 -22.45 -0.17
C ALA A 135 9.27 -21.45 0.00
N LEU A 136 9.13 -20.91 1.20
CA LEU A 136 8.19 -19.82 1.47
C LEU A 136 8.83 -18.47 1.15
N GLY A 137 8.06 -17.61 0.52
CA GLY A 137 8.38 -16.21 0.35
C GLY A 137 8.31 -15.42 1.66
N LYS A 138 8.73 -14.18 1.63
CA LYS A 138 8.56 -13.28 2.78
C LYS A 138 7.08 -12.96 2.95
N PRO A 139 6.54 -13.01 4.18
CA PRO A 139 5.17 -12.58 4.43
C PRO A 139 4.98 -11.11 4.05
N ALA A 140 3.95 -10.83 3.26
CA ALA A 140 3.54 -9.49 2.89
C ALA A 140 2.29 -9.11 3.69
N LEU A 141 2.40 -8.13 4.59
CA LEU A 141 1.26 -7.58 5.31
C LEU A 141 0.42 -6.73 4.37
N ASP A 142 -0.90 -6.92 4.42
CA ASP A 142 -1.86 -6.12 3.68
C ASP A 142 -2.36 -4.97 4.58
N PRO A 143 -1.98 -3.73 4.33
CA PRO A 143 -2.35 -2.61 5.18
C PRO A 143 -3.85 -2.31 5.12
N ASP A 144 -4.53 -2.58 4.01
CA ASP A 144 -5.96 -2.29 3.85
C ASP A 144 -6.85 -3.25 4.65
N ARG A 145 -6.36 -4.46 4.90
CA ARG A 145 -7.04 -5.49 5.70
C ARG A 145 -6.51 -5.64 7.11
N SER A 146 -5.52 -4.82 7.48
CA SER A 146 -4.91 -4.87 8.80
C SER A 146 -5.30 -3.63 9.62
N TYR A 147 -5.73 -3.82 10.86
CA TYR A 147 -6.22 -2.72 11.68
C TYR A 147 -6.05 -2.97 13.17
N ALA A 148 -5.95 -1.89 13.93
CA ALA A 148 -5.96 -1.95 15.39
C ALA A 148 -7.42 -1.99 15.89
N VAL A 149 -7.76 -3.04 16.67
CA VAL A 149 -9.09 -3.21 17.27
C VAL A 149 -9.23 -2.31 18.49
N SER A 150 -8.21 -2.28 19.35
CA SER A 150 -8.19 -1.43 20.52
C SER A 150 -6.77 -1.00 20.85
N LYS A 151 -6.64 0.25 21.32
CA LYS A 151 -5.40 0.79 21.88
C LYS A 151 -5.73 1.30 23.28
N GLN A 152 -5.33 0.56 24.31
CA GLN A 152 -5.41 1.02 25.70
C GLN A 152 -4.07 1.60 26.10
N ARG A 153 -4.06 2.82 26.64
CA ARG A 153 -2.86 3.54 27.04
C ARG A 153 -2.98 4.00 28.48
N GLY A 154 -1.93 3.80 29.26
CA GLY A 154 -1.82 4.33 30.62
C GLY A 154 -1.81 5.88 30.62
N LEU A 155 -2.12 6.48 31.77
CA LEU A 155 -2.22 7.94 31.92
C LEU A 155 -0.93 8.67 31.53
N LEU A 156 0.24 8.12 31.85
CA LEU A 156 1.54 8.71 31.49
C LEU A 156 1.80 8.70 29.98
N ASN A 157 1.40 7.63 29.30
CA ASN A 157 1.53 7.56 27.85
C ASN A 157 0.62 8.57 27.14
N ARG A 158 -0.58 8.84 27.69
CA ARG A 158 -1.49 9.88 27.17
C ARG A 158 -0.90 11.29 27.27
N LEU A 159 -0.16 11.58 28.36
CA LEU A 159 0.55 12.86 28.51
C LEU A 159 1.76 12.96 27.56
N GLY A 160 2.48 11.86 27.34
CA GLY A 160 3.59 11.82 26.39
C GLY A 160 3.15 11.99 24.93
N ASP A 161 1.97 11.47 24.56
CA ASP A 161 1.42 11.58 23.20
C ASP A 161 1.01 13.02 22.80
N LEU A 162 0.79 13.91 23.77
CA LEU A 162 0.59 15.34 23.50
C LEU A 162 1.84 16.03 22.94
N PHE A 163 3.01 15.36 23.06
CA PHE A 163 4.30 15.89 22.64
C PHE A 163 5.04 15.02 21.60
N SER A 164 4.52 13.84 21.28
CA SER A 164 5.15 12.97 20.27
C SER A 164 4.15 11.99 19.65
N ASP A 165 3.97 12.06 18.33
CA ASP A 165 3.47 10.94 17.54
C ASP A 165 4.48 9.79 17.69
N ASN A 166 4.12 8.75 18.42
CA ASN A 166 5.01 7.59 18.62
C ASN A 166 4.69 6.48 17.61
N PRO A 167 5.34 6.45 16.43
CA PRO A 167 5.14 5.42 15.42
C PRO A 167 5.73 4.06 15.85
N ASN A 168 6.56 4.01 16.89
CA ASN A 168 7.25 2.80 17.32
C ASN A 168 6.32 1.69 17.86
N GLY A 169 5.15 2.05 18.37
CA GLY A 169 4.15 1.09 18.85
C GLY A 169 3.49 0.33 17.69
N GLU A 170 3.17 1.01 16.63
CA GLU A 170 2.52 0.44 15.46
C GLU A 170 3.46 -0.48 14.67
N GLN A 171 4.70 -0.07 14.47
CA GLN A 171 5.72 -0.91 13.85
C GLN A 171 5.97 -2.22 14.63
N ALA A 172 5.90 -2.19 15.96
CA ALA A 172 6.12 -3.37 16.77
C ALA A 172 5.02 -4.44 16.56
N VAL A 173 3.74 -4.03 16.53
CA VAL A 173 2.63 -4.96 16.27
C VAL A 173 2.62 -5.46 14.84
N GLN A 174 2.96 -4.63 13.86
CA GLN A 174 3.08 -5.02 12.46
C GLN A 174 4.19 -6.06 12.27
N LYS A 175 5.37 -5.83 12.85
CA LYS A 175 6.49 -6.81 12.83
C LYS A 175 6.09 -8.14 13.47
N LEU A 176 5.32 -8.09 14.56
CA LEU A 176 4.83 -9.29 15.23
C LEU A 176 3.78 -10.02 14.37
N ALA A 177 2.86 -9.29 13.75
CA ALA A 177 1.90 -9.85 12.81
C ALA A 177 2.58 -10.56 11.63
N VAL A 178 3.57 -9.91 11.01
CA VAL A 178 4.37 -10.51 9.92
C VAL A 178 5.04 -11.80 10.38
N ARG A 179 5.59 -11.84 11.59
CA ARG A 179 6.19 -13.06 12.16
C ARG A 179 5.15 -14.17 12.30
N HIS A 180 4.01 -13.89 12.95
CA HIS A 180 2.93 -14.87 13.13
C HIS A 180 2.36 -15.38 11.81
N ILE A 181 2.22 -14.50 10.80
CA ILE A 181 1.82 -14.90 9.44
C ILE A 181 2.84 -15.87 8.86
N GLY A 182 4.14 -15.59 9.00
CA GLY A 182 5.21 -16.48 8.54
C GLY A 182 5.20 -17.83 9.24
N ASP A 183 4.97 -17.85 10.54
CA ASP A 183 4.89 -19.11 11.31
C ASP A 183 3.66 -19.93 10.93
N ALA A 184 2.49 -19.29 10.79
CA ALA A 184 1.29 -19.94 10.30
C ALA A 184 1.46 -20.52 8.87
N ALA A 185 2.19 -19.82 8.01
CA ALA A 185 2.49 -20.31 6.67
C ALA A 185 3.37 -21.58 6.68
N LYS A 186 4.34 -21.69 7.59
CA LYS A 186 5.17 -22.91 7.74
C LYS A 186 4.35 -24.15 8.11
N GLU A 187 3.31 -23.94 8.93
CA GLU A 187 2.45 -25.02 9.43
C GLU A 187 1.30 -25.35 8.47
N SER A 188 1.03 -24.51 7.47
CA SER A 188 -0.13 -24.61 6.57
C SER A 188 -0.03 -25.69 5.50
N GLY A 189 1.16 -26.31 5.32
CA GLY A 189 1.42 -27.24 4.22
C GLY A 189 1.54 -26.56 2.85
N LEU A 190 1.74 -25.25 2.81
CA LEU A 190 1.80 -24.45 1.58
C LEU A 190 2.95 -24.89 0.66
N THR A 191 4.11 -25.28 1.22
CA THR A 191 5.24 -25.82 0.46
C THR A 191 4.90 -27.14 -0.24
N ALA A 192 4.26 -28.08 0.46
CA ALA A 192 3.83 -29.34 -0.14
C ALA A 192 2.82 -29.12 -1.28
N ARG A 193 1.95 -28.14 -1.14
CA ARG A 193 1.02 -27.74 -2.21
C ARG A 193 1.78 -27.15 -3.40
N ALA A 194 2.78 -26.31 -3.17
CA ALA A 194 3.62 -25.76 -4.22
C ALA A 194 4.38 -26.84 -4.99
N GLU A 195 4.96 -27.83 -4.32
CA GLU A 195 5.62 -28.97 -4.96
C GLU A 195 4.64 -29.79 -5.82
N LYS A 196 3.43 -30.06 -5.29
CA LYS A 196 2.40 -30.76 -6.05
C LYS A 196 1.97 -29.99 -7.31
N ASN A 197 1.77 -28.69 -7.19
CA ASN A 197 1.37 -27.83 -8.32
C ASN A 197 2.48 -27.73 -9.36
N THR A 198 3.74 -27.58 -8.92
CA THR A 198 4.92 -27.58 -9.81
C THR A 198 5.05 -28.90 -10.55
N THR A 199 4.85 -30.02 -9.85
CA THR A 199 4.84 -31.37 -10.48
C THR A 199 3.78 -31.45 -11.57
N GLY A 200 2.55 -31.03 -11.27
CA GLY A 200 1.44 -31.07 -12.24
C GLY A 200 1.70 -30.21 -13.46
N MET A 201 2.22 -29.00 -13.25
CA MET A 201 2.56 -28.05 -14.31
C MET A 201 3.64 -28.63 -15.24
N LEU A 202 4.75 -29.13 -14.68
CA LEU A 202 5.85 -29.69 -15.46
C LEU A 202 5.45 -30.98 -16.18
N GLN A 203 4.68 -31.85 -15.53
CA GLN A 203 4.13 -33.04 -16.19
C GLN A 203 3.22 -32.67 -17.35
N GLY A 204 2.34 -31.69 -17.18
CA GLY A 204 1.47 -31.20 -18.26
C GLY A 204 2.28 -30.64 -19.44
N LEU A 205 3.26 -29.78 -19.14
CA LEU A 205 4.14 -29.16 -20.13
C LEU A 205 4.93 -30.21 -20.91
N LEU A 206 5.62 -31.14 -20.24
CA LEU A 206 6.44 -32.15 -20.91
C LEU A 206 5.61 -33.15 -21.69
N ARG A 207 4.41 -33.50 -21.21
CA ARG A 207 3.48 -34.36 -22.01
C ARG A 207 3.04 -33.65 -23.28
N SER A 208 2.81 -32.37 -23.28
CA SER A 208 2.48 -31.60 -24.48
C SER A 208 3.63 -31.55 -25.49
N LEU A 209 4.87 -31.72 -25.02
CA LEU A 209 6.06 -31.87 -25.85
C LEU A 209 6.34 -33.31 -26.35
N GLY A 210 5.45 -34.28 -26.03
CA GLY A 210 5.52 -35.64 -26.53
C GLY A 210 6.10 -36.67 -25.55
N PHE A 211 6.49 -36.28 -24.34
CA PHE A 211 6.96 -37.22 -23.34
C PHE A 211 5.80 -38.04 -22.79
N LYS A 212 5.93 -39.35 -22.76
CA LYS A 212 4.89 -40.30 -22.28
C LYS A 212 4.97 -40.46 -20.75
N GLU A 213 6.18 -40.51 -20.22
CA GLU A 213 6.43 -40.64 -18.77
C GLU A 213 7.28 -39.47 -18.26
N VAL A 214 6.75 -38.75 -17.26
CA VAL A 214 7.43 -37.60 -16.64
C VAL A 214 7.45 -37.82 -15.13
N ARG A 215 8.66 -37.91 -14.58
CA ARG A 215 8.90 -38.04 -13.14
C ARG A 215 9.52 -36.76 -12.62
N VAL A 216 8.91 -36.17 -11.62
CA VAL A 216 9.42 -34.99 -10.91
C VAL A 216 9.67 -35.39 -9.46
N THR A 217 10.87 -35.11 -8.97
CA THR A 217 11.27 -35.37 -7.59
C THR A 217 11.84 -34.12 -6.99
N PHE A 218 11.70 -33.97 -5.66
CA PHE A 218 12.27 -32.87 -4.90
C PHE A 218 13.38 -33.38 -4.01
N GLY A 219 14.49 -32.64 -3.94
CA GLY A 219 15.65 -32.99 -3.14
C GLY A 219 16.70 -31.88 -3.20
N ALA A 220 17.61 -31.90 -2.25
CA ALA A 220 18.77 -31.00 -2.21
C ALA A 220 19.86 -31.48 -3.16
#